data_72c43e339968f91583e6ae16cfcec0bd
#
_entry.id   72c43e339968f91583e6ae16cfcec0bd
#
_cell.length_a   1.000
_cell.length_b   1.000
_cell.length_c   1.000
_cell.angle_alpha   90.00
_cell.angle_beta   90.00
_cell.angle_gamma   90.00
#
_symmetry.space_group_name_H-M   'P 1'
#
loop_
_entity.id
_entity.type
_entity.pdbx_description
1 polymer ?
#
loop_
_entity_poly.entity_id
_entity_poly.type
_entity_poly.pdbx_seq_one_letter_code
_entity_poly.pdbx_strand_id
1 'polypeptide(L)'
;MINAKTTEEVALGIRRRVFEHSIRNNGGYLSQACSAADQLAWLYNEELRLGEPTLPMIPKSFAGVPSATNRDYHTGAGYNGPPEPQCDRLIIAPAHYALAAYATLIEVGRMAAEGLEMFNRDGSSVEMIGAEHSPGMEVHNGTLGIGLSTGAGLAWGRRRRGEPGRVWVFMSDGEIQEGQTWEAVQTAAYHGIDNLYAIVDVNGQQCDGAMSTVMGVGDIKAKFEVFGACAVEIDGHDVEAMRQAAKTSHPGKPLIIVAHTSPYRGMSPLKSRFPRLHYVRFKSERERAQMSSAIAAELGVAPIEYTP
;
A
#
# COMPACT_ATOMS: atom_id res chain seq x y z
N MET A 1 -10.18 15.90 -9.60
CA MET A 1 -11.50 15.43 -10.16
C MET A 1 -12.05 14.38 -9.21
N ILE A 2 -13.33 14.45 -8.84
CA ILE A 2 -13.96 13.40 -8.06
C ILE A 2 -14.03 12.16 -8.98
N ASN A 3 -13.43 11.04 -8.56
CA ASN A 3 -13.55 9.78 -9.26
C ASN A 3 -15.04 9.40 -9.35
N ALA A 4 -15.52 9.06 -10.53
CA ALA A 4 -16.92 8.65 -10.70
C ALA A 4 -17.20 7.25 -10.12
N LYS A 5 -16.14 6.49 -9.78
CA LYS A 5 -16.22 5.14 -9.20
C LYS A 5 -16.43 5.20 -7.69
N THR A 6 -17.20 4.25 -7.17
CA THR A 6 -17.24 4.01 -5.72
C THR A 6 -15.92 3.41 -5.22
N THR A 7 -15.69 3.47 -3.92
CA THR A 7 -14.50 2.86 -3.30
C THR A 7 -14.44 1.35 -3.53
N GLU A 8 -15.59 0.68 -3.50
CA GLU A 8 -15.71 -0.76 -3.79
C GLU A 8 -15.40 -1.08 -5.26
N GLU A 9 -15.82 -0.22 -6.19
CA GLU A 9 -15.46 -0.37 -7.61
C GLU A 9 -13.98 -0.16 -7.85
N VAL A 10 -13.35 0.79 -7.17
CA VAL A 10 -11.89 1.00 -7.20
C VAL A 10 -11.18 -0.23 -6.64
N ALA A 11 -11.60 -0.74 -5.48
CA ALA A 11 -11.01 -1.94 -4.87
C ALA A 11 -11.12 -3.18 -5.77
N LEU A 12 -12.26 -3.37 -6.43
CA LEU A 12 -12.45 -4.44 -7.41
C LEU A 12 -11.54 -4.25 -8.62
N GLY A 13 -11.39 -3.01 -9.11
CA GLY A 13 -10.48 -2.66 -10.21
C GLY A 13 -9.02 -2.98 -9.86
N ILE A 14 -8.57 -2.66 -8.64
CA ILE A 14 -7.23 -3.00 -8.14
C ILE A 14 -7.01 -4.52 -8.22
N ARG A 15 -7.92 -5.31 -7.67
CA ARG A 15 -7.84 -6.78 -7.69
C ARG A 15 -7.78 -7.33 -9.11
N ARG A 16 -8.61 -6.83 -10.02
CA ARG A 16 -8.63 -7.23 -11.43
C ARG A 16 -7.31 -6.97 -12.14
N ARG A 17 -6.72 -5.79 -11.95
CA ARG A 17 -5.43 -5.43 -12.56
C ARG A 17 -4.28 -6.26 -12.06
N VAL A 18 -4.19 -6.44 -10.74
CA VAL A 18 -3.12 -7.25 -10.15
C VAL A 18 -3.27 -8.72 -10.55
N PHE A 19 -4.50 -9.23 -10.62
CA PHE A 19 -4.79 -10.56 -11.14
C PHE A 19 -4.35 -10.72 -12.60
N GLU A 20 -4.79 -9.83 -13.48
CA GLU A 20 -4.41 -9.84 -14.90
C GLU A 20 -2.89 -9.82 -15.08
N HIS A 21 -2.22 -8.87 -14.40
CA HIS A 21 -0.77 -8.77 -14.43
C HIS A 21 -0.08 -10.06 -13.95
N SER A 22 -0.54 -10.64 -12.85
CA SER A 22 0.04 -11.85 -12.27
C SER A 22 -0.17 -13.07 -13.16
N ILE A 23 -1.32 -13.17 -13.82
CA ILE A 23 -1.57 -14.25 -14.81
C ILE A 23 -0.67 -14.06 -16.03
N ARG A 24 -0.57 -12.86 -16.60
CA ARG A 24 0.24 -12.61 -17.80
C ARG A 24 1.73 -12.84 -17.57
N ASN A 25 2.25 -12.55 -16.40
CA ASN A 25 3.68 -12.62 -16.06
C ASN A 25 4.06 -13.87 -15.24
N ASN A 26 3.14 -14.83 -15.08
CA ASN A 26 3.34 -16.04 -14.27
C ASN A 26 3.87 -15.76 -12.86
N GLY A 27 3.40 -14.70 -12.23
CA GLY A 27 3.72 -14.42 -10.85
C GLY A 27 3.47 -12.97 -10.44
N GLY A 28 3.31 -12.77 -9.12
CA GLY A 28 3.11 -11.45 -8.54
C GLY A 28 2.74 -11.50 -7.07
N TYR A 29 2.73 -10.32 -6.47
CA TYR A 29 2.25 -10.08 -5.11
C TYR A 29 0.72 -10.01 -5.08
N LEU A 30 0.07 -11.11 -5.45
CA LEU A 30 -1.38 -11.18 -5.67
C LEU A 30 -2.19 -11.09 -4.36
N SER A 31 -1.68 -11.68 -3.28
CA SER A 31 -2.34 -11.64 -1.97
C SER A 31 -2.39 -10.23 -1.37
N GLN A 32 -1.41 -9.39 -1.68
CA GLN A 32 -1.38 -7.99 -1.24
C GLN A 32 -2.52 -7.18 -1.86
N ALA A 33 -2.88 -7.47 -3.11
CA ALA A 33 -4.08 -6.88 -3.71
C ALA A 33 -5.38 -7.43 -3.11
N CYS A 34 -5.38 -8.69 -2.65
CA CYS A 34 -6.55 -9.23 -1.95
C CYS A 34 -6.76 -8.53 -0.61
N SER A 35 -5.72 -8.36 0.20
CA SER A 35 -5.81 -7.77 1.53
C SER A 35 -5.95 -6.24 1.48
N ALA A 36 -5.12 -5.54 0.70
CA ALA A 36 -4.98 -4.09 0.76
C ALA A 36 -5.91 -3.30 -0.17
N ALA A 37 -6.59 -3.94 -1.13
CA ALA A 37 -7.33 -3.20 -2.15
C ALA A 37 -8.40 -2.27 -1.57
N ASP A 38 -9.15 -2.71 -0.54
CA ASP A 38 -10.20 -1.89 0.06
C ASP A 38 -9.60 -0.69 0.81
N GLN A 39 -8.49 -0.91 1.52
CA GLN A 39 -7.79 0.14 2.26
C GLN A 39 -7.16 1.18 1.33
N LEU A 40 -6.45 0.74 0.29
CA LEU A 40 -5.84 1.65 -0.69
C LEU A 40 -6.90 2.39 -1.51
N ALA A 41 -7.99 1.72 -1.88
CA ALA A 41 -9.13 2.36 -2.55
C ALA A 41 -9.73 3.45 -1.67
N TRP A 42 -10.02 3.15 -0.40
CA TRP A 42 -10.54 4.13 0.54
C TRP A 42 -9.60 5.31 0.74
N LEU A 43 -8.31 5.06 0.99
CA LEU A 43 -7.32 6.11 1.16
C LEU A 43 -7.31 7.08 -0.02
N TYR A 44 -7.17 6.56 -1.26
CA TYR A 44 -7.03 7.39 -2.44
C TYR A 44 -8.33 7.99 -2.97
N ASN A 45 -9.47 7.33 -2.77
CA ASN A 45 -10.76 7.77 -3.31
C ASN A 45 -11.50 8.73 -2.39
N GLU A 46 -11.31 8.61 -1.06
CA GLU A 46 -12.12 9.34 -0.08
C GLU A 46 -11.30 10.09 0.97
N GLU A 47 -10.27 9.46 1.55
CA GLU A 47 -9.68 9.94 2.79
C GLU A 47 -8.57 10.97 2.59
N LEU A 48 -7.69 10.74 1.61
CA LEU A 48 -6.53 11.58 1.37
C LEU A 48 -6.90 12.87 0.62
N ARG A 49 -6.47 13.98 1.15
CA ARG A 49 -6.51 15.29 0.48
C ARG A 49 -5.27 15.43 -0.39
N LEU A 50 -5.33 14.97 -1.62
CA LEU A 50 -4.22 15.01 -2.56
C LEU A 50 -4.38 16.13 -3.58
N GLY A 51 -3.26 16.72 -4.03
CA GLY A 51 -3.24 17.61 -5.19
C GLY A 51 -3.30 16.84 -6.52
N GLU A 52 -3.44 17.57 -7.62
CA GLU A 52 -3.33 16.98 -8.96
C GLU A 52 -1.93 16.40 -9.20
N PRO A 53 -1.81 15.27 -9.90
CA PRO A 53 -0.51 14.71 -10.26
C PRO A 53 0.36 15.73 -10.99
N THR A 54 1.64 15.78 -10.62
CA THR A 54 2.64 16.66 -11.24
C THR A 54 3.57 15.91 -12.19
N LEU A 55 3.43 14.60 -12.27
CA LEU A 55 4.18 13.73 -13.17
C LEU A 55 3.30 13.22 -14.33
N PRO A 56 3.91 12.83 -15.46
CA PRO A 56 3.17 12.27 -16.59
C PRO A 56 2.40 11.00 -16.19
N MET A 57 1.21 10.82 -16.78
CA MET A 57 0.36 9.64 -16.57
C MET A 57 1.08 8.31 -16.94
N ILE A 58 1.92 8.31 -17.97
CA ILE A 58 2.85 7.21 -18.26
C ILE A 58 4.16 7.53 -17.55
N PRO A 59 4.61 6.65 -16.61
CA PRO A 59 5.81 6.89 -15.84
C PRO A 59 7.04 7.08 -16.71
N LYS A 60 7.89 8.05 -16.33
CA LYS A 60 9.18 8.24 -16.98
C LYS A 60 10.11 7.08 -16.67
N SER A 61 11.07 6.85 -17.57
CA SER A 61 12.20 5.98 -17.28
C SER A 61 12.99 6.46 -16.07
N PHE A 62 13.64 5.54 -15.39
CA PHE A 62 14.53 5.87 -14.26
C PHE A 62 15.72 6.71 -14.74
N ALA A 63 15.80 7.93 -14.27
CA ALA A 63 16.83 8.89 -14.67
C ALA A 63 18.16 8.73 -13.90
N GLY A 64 18.26 7.70 -13.05
CA GLY A 64 19.38 7.52 -12.12
C GLY A 64 19.16 8.24 -10.78
N VAL A 65 20.06 8.01 -9.84
CA VAL A 65 20.02 8.65 -8.52
C VAL A 65 20.39 10.13 -8.60
N PRO A 66 19.86 10.98 -7.72
CA PRO A 66 20.20 12.39 -7.68
C PRO A 66 21.69 12.58 -7.35
N SER A 67 22.34 13.52 -8.03
CA SER A 67 23.75 13.87 -7.79
C SER A 67 24.02 15.33 -8.16
N ALA A 68 25.23 15.79 -7.94
CA ALA A 68 25.65 17.12 -8.39
C ALA A 68 25.51 17.31 -9.91
N THR A 69 25.59 16.23 -10.69
CA THR A 69 25.53 16.22 -12.15
C THR A 69 24.22 15.68 -12.71
N ASN A 70 23.41 14.97 -11.92
CA ASN A 70 22.10 14.47 -12.33
C ASN A 70 20.99 15.34 -11.69
N ARG A 71 20.36 16.19 -12.51
CA ARG A 71 19.27 17.08 -12.14
C ARG A 71 17.90 16.61 -12.64
N ASP A 72 17.84 15.55 -13.45
CA ASP A 72 16.62 15.01 -14.05
C ASP A 72 15.90 14.01 -13.13
N TYR A 73 16.39 13.84 -11.92
CA TYR A 73 15.80 13.02 -10.89
C TYR A 73 14.39 13.46 -10.53
N HIS A 74 13.51 12.51 -10.28
CA HIS A 74 12.17 12.72 -9.75
C HIS A 74 11.82 11.66 -8.70
N THR A 75 10.89 11.99 -7.80
CA THR A 75 10.30 11.04 -6.87
C THR A 75 8.90 10.66 -7.32
N GLY A 76 8.45 9.47 -6.96
CA GLY A 76 7.09 9.01 -7.18
C GLY A 76 6.02 9.82 -6.44
N ALA A 77 6.43 10.65 -5.47
CA ALA A 77 5.57 11.56 -4.73
C ALA A 77 4.72 12.47 -5.64
N GLY A 78 5.21 12.80 -6.84
CA GLY A 78 4.48 13.63 -7.79
C GLY A 78 3.16 13.02 -8.26
N TYR A 79 2.97 11.71 -8.16
CA TYR A 79 1.67 11.05 -8.42
C TYR A 79 0.63 11.36 -7.33
N ASN A 80 1.07 11.70 -6.11
CA ASN A 80 0.23 12.15 -5.01
C ASN A 80 0.01 13.68 -5.02
N GLY A 81 0.58 14.37 -6.01
CA GLY A 81 0.47 15.82 -6.17
C GLY A 81 1.58 16.60 -5.44
N PRO A 82 1.54 17.94 -5.50
CA PRO A 82 2.55 18.79 -4.91
C PRO A 82 2.53 18.69 -3.37
N PRO A 83 3.68 18.92 -2.70
CA PRO A 83 3.77 18.87 -1.24
C PRO A 83 3.25 20.17 -0.59
N GLU A 84 2.04 20.60 -0.96
CA GLU A 84 1.42 21.79 -0.40
C GLU A 84 1.02 21.61 1.06
N PRO A 85 1.01 22.69 1.87
CA PRO A 85 0.72 22.61 3.31
C PRO A 85 -0.61 21.95 3.66
N GLN A 86 -1.65 22.14 2.85
CA GLN A 86 -2.99 21.58 3.06
C GLN A 86 -3.15 20.14 2.54
N CYS A 87 -2.25 19.68 1.66
CA CYS A 87 -2.32 18.32 1.11
C CYS A 87 -1.76 17.29 2.09
N ASP A 88 -2.40 16.13 2.15
CA ASP A 88 -1.88 14.99 2.90
C ASP A 88 -0.71 14.33 2.16
N ARG A 89 0.06 13.51 2.87
CA ARG A 89 1.15 12.68 2.33
C ARG A 89 0.87 11.23 2.67
N LEU A 90 1.21 10.32 1.76
CA LEU A 90 1.07 8.88 1.97
C LEU A 90 2.41 8.18 1.78
N ILE A 91 2.87 7.50 2.81
CA ILE A 91 4.00 6.58 2.76
C ILE A 91 3.47 5.15 2.69
N ILE A 92 3.79 4.43 1.63
CA ILE A 92 3.54 2.99 1.53
C ILE A 92 4.81 2.30 2.03
N ALA A 93 4.83 1.91 3.30
CA ALA A 93 6.02 1.40 3.96
C ALA A 93 6.46 0.02 3.42
N PRO A 94 5.57 -0.97 3.18
CA PRO A 94 6.01 -2.24 2.62
C PRO A 94 6.13 -2.15 1.10
N ALA A 95 7.35 -1.94 0.59
CA ALA A 95 7.64 -1.71 -0.84
C ALA A 95 7.12 -2.80 -1.79
N HIS A 96 6.90 -4.02 -1.30
CA HIS A 96 6.32 -5.12 -2.09
C HIS A 96 4.81 -4.99 -2.36
N TYR A 97 4.14 -3.98 -1.79
CA TYR A 97 2.77 -3.60 -2.17
C TYR A 97 2.74 -2.71 -3.43
N ALA A 98 3.90 -2.45 -4.06
CA ALA A 98 4.04 -1.56 -5.21
C ALA A 98 3.03 -1.87 -6.33
N LEU A 99 2.86 -3.14 -6.72
CA LEU A 99 1.91 -3.52 -7.77
C LEU A 99 0.46 -3.14 -7.42
N ALA A 100 0.05 -3.32 -6.16
CA ALA A 100 -1.27 -2.89 -5.69
C ALA A 100 -1.39 -1.36 -5.68
N ALA A 101 -0.32 -0.65 -5.30
CA ALA A 101 -0.26 0.81 -5.34
C ALA A 101 -0.37 1.36 -6.77
N TYR A 102 0.35 0.78 -7.74
CA TYR A 102 0.23 1.18 -9.15
C TYR A 102 -1.18 0.92 -9.69
N ALA A 103 -1.75 -0.24 -9.38
CA ALA A 103 -3.14 -0.55 -9.74
C ALA A 103 -4.11 0.48 -9.14
N THR A 104 -3.87 0.91 -7.90
CA THR A 104 -4.67 1.96 -7.25
C THR A 104 -4.55 3.29 -8.01
N LEU A 105 -3.32 3.74 -8.31
CA LEU A 105 -3.11 4.98 -9.07
C LEU A 105 -3.82 4.97 -10.42
N ILE A 106 -3.85 3.81 -11.09
CA ILE A 106 -4.57 3.66 -12.36
C ILE A 106 -6.08 3.76 -12.14
N GLU A 107 -6.62 3.06 -11.16
CA GLU A 107 -8.07 3.05 -10.90
C GLU A 107 -8.62 4.41 -10.47
N VAL A 108 -7.80 5.22 -9.79
CA VAL A 108 -8.18 6.59 -9.40
C VAL A 108 -7.73 7.67 -10.42
N GLY A 109 -7.21 7.28 -11.59
CA GLY A 109 -6.87 8.19 -12.68
C GLY A 109 -5.61 9.03 -12.46
N ARG A 110 -4.64 8.55 -11.64
CA ARG A 110 -3.36 9.21 -11.38
C ARG A 110 -2.19 8.64 -12.18
N MET A 111 -2.37 7.47 -12.79
CA MET A 111 -1.41 6.80 -13.67
C MET A 111 -2.17 6.15 -14.83
N ALA A 112 -1.60 6.12 -16.01
CA ALA A 112 -2.16 5.41 -17.16
C ALA A 112 -1.93 3.89 -17.06
N ALA A 113 -2.86 3.10 -17.60
CA ALA A 113 -2.77 1.63 -17.55
C ALA A 113 -1.53 1.10 -18.28
N GLU A 114 -1.12 1.77 -19.34
CA GLU A 114 0.08 1.48 -20.14
C GLU A 114 1.37 1.55 -19.30
N GLY A 115 1.34 2.28 -18.19
CA GLY A 115 2.47 2.32 -17.25
C GLY A 115 2.85 0.95 -16.68
N LEU A 116 1.88 0.03 -16.52
CA LEU A 116 2.18 -1.34 -16.08
C LEU A 116 2.94 -2.19 -17.12
N GLU A 117 2.97 -1.81 -18.38
CA GLU A 117 3.77 -2.48 -19.40
C GLU A 117 5.27 -2.35 -19.12
N MET A 118 5.64 -1.32 -18.35
CA MET A 118 7.02 -1.06 -17.91
C MET A 118 7.39 -1.78 -16.61
N PHE A 119 6.46 -2.53 -16.00
CA PHE A 119 6.68 -3.16 -14.70
C PHE A 119 7.92 -4.07 -14.70
N ASN A 120 8.84 -3.79 -13.79
CA ASN A 120 10.09 -4.53 -13.56
C ASN A 120 10.96 -4.73 -14.82
N ARG A 121 10.94 -3.78 -15.75
CA ARG A 121 11.83 -3.76 -16.92
C ARG A 121 13.05 -2.90 -16.62
N ASP A 122 14.19 -3.24 -17.23
CA ASP A 122 15.42 -2.48 -17.09
C ASP A 122 15.21 -1.01 -17.49
N GLY A 123 15.68 -0.10 -16.64
CA GLY A 123 15.52 1.34 -16.84
C GLY A 123 14.12 1.89 -16.57
N SER A 124 13.20 1.06 -16.07
CA SER A 124 11.88 1.52 -15.66
C SER A 124 11.90 2.12 -14.25
N SER A 125 10.97 3.05 -13.99
CA SER A 125 10.65 3.48 -12.62
C SER A 125 9.49 2.68 -11.99
N VAL A 126 8.87 1.77 -12.74
CA VAL A 126 7.75 0.92 -12.29
C VAL A 126 8.31 -0.41 -11.79
N GLU A 127 8.86 -0.40 -10.59
CA GLU A 127 9.59 -1.52 -10.02
C GLU A 127 8.70 -2.49 -9.23
N MET A 128 9.06 -3.76 -9.18
CA MET A 128 8.35 -4.78 -8.40
C MET A 128 8.43 -4.53 -6.89
N ILE A 129 9.57 -4.05 -6.43
CA ILE A 129 9.78 -3.54 -5.08
C ILE A 129 9.93 -2.03 -5.21
N GLY A 130 8.90 -1.29 -4.79
CA GLY A 130 8.84 0.15 -5.00
C GLY A 130 10.02 0.88 -4.35
N ALA A 131 10.60 1.79 -5.11
CA ALA A 131 11.64 2.71 -4.65
C ALA A 131 11.10 4.15 -4.66
N GLU A 132 11.85 5.10 -4.16
CA GLU A 132 11.43 6.50 -4.05
C GLU A 132 11.06 7.17 -5.40
N HIS A 133 11.57 6.65 -6.51
CA HIS A 133 11.23 7.11 -7.87
C HIS A 133 10.06 6.37 -8.49
N SER A 134 9.58 5.31 -7.84
CA SER A 134 8.45 4.52 -8.34
C SER A 134 7.11 5.24 -8.11
N PRO A 135 6.15 5.15 -9.04
CA PRO A 135 4.89 5.88 -8.95
C PRO A 135 4.19 5.74 -7.59
N GLY A 136 3.85 6.87 -6.97
CA GLY A 136 3.16 6.90 -5.68
C GLY A 136 4.04 6.67 -4.46
N MET A 137 5.31 6.27 -4.64
CA MET A 137 6.26 6.14 -3.54
C MET A 137 6.84 7.50 -3.18
N GLU A 138 6.66 7.93 -1.93
CA GLU A 138 7.09 9.27 -1.49
C GLU A 138 8.48 9.30 -0.89
N VAL A 139 8.91 8.13 -0.40
CA VAL A 139 10.20 7.94 0.28
C VAL A 139 10.77 6.57 -0.08
N HIS A 140 12.03 6.35 0.23
CA HIS A 140 12.65 5.04 0.13
C HIS A 140 12.02 4.05 1.13
N ASN A 141 11.52 2.91 0.65
CA ASN A 141 10.76 1.92 1.43
C ASN A 141 11.36 0.50 1.35
N GLY A 142 12.59 0.36 0.88
CA GLY A 142 13.23 -0.95 0.69
C GLY A 142 13.49 -1.71 1.99
N THR A 143 13.64 -0.99 3.11
CA THR A 143 13.83 -1.57 4.45
C THR A 143 12.55 -1.49 5.25
N LEU A 144 11.99 -2.65 5.65
CA LEU A 144 10.80 -2.69 6.52
C LEU A 144 11.08 -2.03 7.88
N GLY A 145 10.06 -1.42 8.47
CA GLY A 145 10.10 -0.75 9.78
C GLY A 145 10.53 0.73 9.73
N ILE A 146 11.12 1.22 8.64
CA ILE A 146 11.53 2.64 8.54
C ILE A 146 10.40 3.57 8.11
N GLY A 147 9.36 3.06 7.48
CA GLY A 147 8.27 3.88 6.94
C GLY A 147 7.58 4.72 8.00
N LEU A 148 7.30 4.14 9.17
CA LEU A 148 6.66 4.87 10.27
C LEU A 148 7.58 5.94 10.87
N SER A 149 8.89 5.66 11.01
CA SER A 149 9.88 6.64 11.47
C SER A 149 9.97 7.84 10.52
N THR A 150 10.01 7.57 9.22
CA THR A 150 10.03 8.61 8.18
C THR A 150 8.74 9.42 8.20
N GLY A 151 7.59 8.75 8.33
CA GLY A 151 6.28 9.39 8.48
C GLY A 151 6.20 10.28 9.71
N ALA A 152 6.70 9.81 10.85
CA ALA A 152 6.75 10.58 12.09
C ALA A 152 7.63 11.84 11.95
N GLY A 153 8.79 11.71 11.31
CA GLY A 153 9.68 12.85 11.02
C GLY A 153 9.02 13.89 10.12
N LEU A 154 8.35 13.44 9.05
CA LEU A 154 7.62 14.30 8.13
C LEU A 154 6.44 15.00 8.83
N ALA A 155 5.63 14.25 9.59
CA ALA A 155 4.51 14.79 10.35
C ALA A 155 4.96 15.82 11.39
N TRP A 156 6.05 15.53 12.11
CA TRP A 156 6.63 16.48 13.04
C TRP A 156 7.11 17.76 12.37
N GLY A 157 7.83 17.64 11.23
CA GLY A 157 8.27 18.80 10.46
C GLY A 157 7.11 19.67 9.99
N ARG A 158 6.03 19.07 9.49
CA ARG A 158 4.81 19.77 9.05
C ARG A 158 4.13 20.49 10.23
N ARG A 159 3.97 19.80 11.35
CA ARG A 159 3.40 20.39 12.58
C ARG A 159 4.21 21.61 13.07
N ARG A 160 5.55 21.51 13.02
CA ARG A 160 6.43 22.64 13.40
C ARG A 160 6.29 23.85 12.49
N ARG A 161 5.88 23.66 11.24
CA ARG A 161 5.59 24.74 10.29
C ARG A 161 4.14 25.20 10.32
N GLY A 162 3.28 24.60 11.18
CA GLY A 162 1.86 24.93 11.23
C GLY A 162 1.06 24.48 9.99
N GLU A 163 1.54 23.46 9.28
CA GLU A 163 0.86 22.90 8.11
C GLU A 163 -0.29 21.99 8.54
N PRO A 164 -1.51 22.14 7.99
CA PRO A 164 -2.67 21.35 8.38
C PRO A 164 -2.76 19.95 7.74
N GLY A 165 -1.89 19.65 6.78
CA GLY A 165 -1.86 18.35 6.10
C GLY A 165 -1.39 17.24 7.02
N ARG A 166 -2.05 16.08 6.88
CA ARG A 166 -1.74 14.87 7.64
C ARG A 166 -0.66 14.06 6.92
N VAL A 167 -0.02 13.15 7.66
CA VAL A 167 0.85 12.12 7.10
C VAL A 167 0.25 10.76 7.40
N TRP A 168 -0.04 10.01 6.37
CA TRP A 168 -0.52 8.64 6.42
C TRP A 168 0.61 7.67 6.12
N VAL A 169 0.67 6.57 6.86
CA VAL A 169 1.60 5.46 6.63
C VAL A 169 0.79 4.19 6.46
N PHE A 170 0.85 3.60 5.28
CA PHE A 170 0.31 2.27 5.03
C PHE A 170 1.38 1.24 5.41
N MET A 171 1.04 0.29 6.29
CA MET A 171 1.95 -0.69 6.87
C MET A 171 1.43 -2.12 6.68
N SER A 172 2.30 -3.11 6.90
CA SER A 172 1.92 -4.53 6.96
C SER A 172 2.20 -5.13 8.35
N ASP A 173 1.55 -6.24 8.68
CA ASP A 173 1.75 -6.93 9.95
C ASP A 173 3.15 -7.56 10.07
N GLY A 174 3.77 -8.00 8.98
CA GLY A 174 5.16 -8.45 9.00
C GLY A 174 6.15 -7.34 9.35
N GLU A 175 5.87 -6.10 8.95
CA GLU A 175 6.71 -4.94 9.22
C GLU A 175 6.74 -4.57 10.71
N ILE A 176 5.68 -4.82 11.45
CA ILE A 176 5.65 -4.52 12.88
C ILE A 176 6.49 -5.48 13.74
N GLN A 177 7.12 -6.50 13.15
CA GLN A 177 8.16 -7.28 13.81
C GLN A 177 9.47 -6.51 13.96
N GLU A 178 9.68 -5.44 13.19
CA GLU A 178 10.86 -4.59 13.27
C GLU A 178 10.82 -3.69 14.51
N GLY A 179 11.93 -3.67 15.28
CA GLY A 179 12.04 -2.87 16.51
C GLY A 179 11.84 -1.37 16.29
N GLN A 180 12.31 -0.87 15.15
CA GLN A 180 12.21 0.54 14.78
C GLN A 180 10.76 1.04 14.68
N THR A 181 9.79 0.18 14.34
CA THR A 181 8.37 0.52 14.38
C THR A 181 7.95 1.00 15.77
N TRP A 182 8.36 0.29 16.80
CA TRP A 182 8.01 0.61 18.21
C TRP A 182 8.73 1.86 18.72
N GLU A 183 9.99 2.04 18.35
CA GLU A 183 10.74 3.27 18.62
C GLU A 183 10.07 4.50 17.98
N ALA A 184 9.57 4.35 16.74
CA ALA A 184 8.85 5.42 16.05
C ALA A 184 7.54 5.77 16.74
N VAL A 185 6.74 4.77 17.15
CA VAL A 185 5.49 5.00 17.89
C VAL A 185 5.74 5.74 19.20
N GLN A 186 6.69 5.26 20.01
CA GLN A 186 7.04 5.89 21.28
C GLN A 186 7.49 7.33 21.09
N THR A 187 8.32 7.58 20.07
CA THR A 187 8.80 8.93 19.73
C THR A 187 7.65 9.83 19.30
N ALA A 188 6.77 9.34 18.42
CA ALA A 188 5.62 10.10 17.95
C ALA A 188 4.65 10.44 19.09
N ALA A 189 4.38 9.50 19.99
CA ALA A 189 3.54 9.71 21.16
C ALA A 189 4.17 10.72 22.14
N TYR A 190 5.47 10.59 22.44
CA TYR A 190 6.19 11.51 23.31
C TYR A 190 6.16 12.96 22.81
N HIS A 191 6.33 13.16 21.50
CA HIS A 191 6.29 14.49 20.88
C HIS A 191 4.88 14.97 20.53
N GLY A 192 3.85 14.20 20.85
CA GLY A 192 2.46 14.56 20.60
C GLY A 192 2.11 14.72 19.12
N ILE A 193 2.65 13.86 18.25
CA ILE A 193 2.51 13.98 16.78
C ILE A 193 1.13 13.42 16.36
N ASP A 194 0.09 14.25 16.51
CA ASP A 194 -1.30 13.89 16.24
C ASP A 194 -1.76 14.11 14.80
N ASN A 195 -0.90 14.61 13.93
CA ASN A 195 -1.09 14.63 12.47
C ASN A 195 -0.45 13.42 11.76
N LEU A 196 0.00 12.41 12.52
CA LEU A 196 0.46 11.11 12.03
C LEU A 196 -0.65 10.07 12.16
N TYR A 197 -0.97 9.44 11.03
CA TYR A 197 -1.94 8.36 10.89
C TYR A 197 -1.24 7.15 10.31
N ALA A 198 -1.57 5.96 10.77
CA ALA A 198 -1.14 4.73 10.12
C ALA A 198 -2.30 3.74 10.00
N ILE A 199 -2.31 2.95 8.92
CA ILE A 199 -3.16 1.80 8.74
C ILE A 199 -2.28 0.58 8.55
N VAL A 200 -2.52 -0.47 9.35
CA VAL A 200 -1.75 -1.72 9.33
C VAL A 200 -2.61 -2.79 8.70
N ASP A 201 -2.21 -3.29 7.53
CA ASP A 201 -2.83 -4.44 6.86
C ASP A 201 -2.47 -5.72 7.59
N VAL A 202 -3.38 -6.20 8.45
CA VAL A 202 -3.19 -7.42 9.25
C VAL A 202 -3.80 -8.60 8.49
N ASN A 203 -3.04 -9.12 7.53
CA ASN A 203 -3.46 -10.24 6.68
C ASN A 203 -2.99 -11.61 7.17
N GLY A 204 -2.19 -11.66 8.23
CA GLY A 204 -1.69 -12.89 8.84
C GLY A 204 -0.64 -13.63 8.01
N GLN A 205 -0.07 -13.01 6.98
CA GLN A 205 0.89 -13.61 6.07
C GLN A 205 2.21 -12.85 6.03
N GLN A 206 3.31 -13.57 6.04
CA GLN A 206 4.63 -13.04 5.76
C GLN A 206 5.39 -13.93 4.77
N CYS A 207 6.61 -13.56 4.40
CA CYS A 207 7.41 -14.24 3.39
C CYS A 207 7.51 -15.75 3.63
N ASP A 208 7.77 -16.18 4.86
CA ASP A 208 8.04 -17.56 5.24
C ASP A 208 6.80 -18.37 5.63
N GLY A 209 5.61 -17.74 5.64
CA GLY A 209 4.35 -18.42 5.94
C GLY A 209 3.37 -17.59 6.76
N ALA A 210 2.56 -18.27 7.55
CA ALA A 210 1.61 -17.60 8.42
C ALA A 210 2.32 -16.91 9.60
N MET A 211 1.91 -15.69 9.94
CA MET A 211 2.42 -14.95 11.09
C MET A 211 2.40 -15.78 12.39
N SER A 212 1.33 -16.53 12.62
CA SER A 212 1.14 -17.34 13.81
C SER A 212 2.16 -18.47 13.99
N THR A 213 2.79 -18.92 12.90
CA THR A 213 3.74 -20.04 12.93
C THR A 213 5.19 -19.62 12.71
N VAL A 214 5.42 -18.46 12.13
CA VAL A 214 6.78 -17.93 11.90
C VAL A 214 7.22 -17.08 13.08
N MET A 215 6.52 -15.96 13.33
CA MET A 215 6.77 -15.10 14.48
C MET A 215 5.50 -14.29 14.77
N GLY A 216 4.69 -14.77 15.72
CA GLY A 216 3.48 -14.07 16.14
C GLY A 216 3.81 -12.78 16.91
N VAL A 217 3.08 -11.73 16.60
CA VAL A 217 3.26 -10.43 17.24
C VAL A 217 2.30 -10.18 18.41
N GLY A 218 1.41 -11.13 18.71
CA GLY A 218 0.43 -11.03 19.80
C GLY A 218 -0.66 -10.00 19.50
N ASP A 219 -1.18 -9.36 20.55
CA ASP A 219 -2.19 -8.30 20.42
C ASP A 219 -1.56 -7.02 19.89
N ILE A 220 -1.81 -6.75 18.61
CA ILE A 220 -1.21 -5.64 17.87
C ILE A 220 -1.74 -4.30 18.41
N LYS A 221 -3.06 -4.20 18.63
CA LYS A 221 -3.68 -2.98 19.15
C LYS A 221 -3.13 -2.63 20.53
N ALA A 222 -3.14 -3.58 21.46
CA ALA A 222 -2.65 -3.35 22.80
C ALA A 222 -1.17 -2.93 22.81
N LYS A 223 -0.33 -3.49 21.93
CA LYS A 223 1.07 -3.07 21.79
C LYS A 223 1.19 -1.61 21.36
N PHE A 224 0.47 -1.17 20.34
CA PHE A 224 0.49 0.23 19.94
C PHE A 224 0.04 1.17 21.08
N GLU A 225 -0.98 0.77 21.84
CA GLU A 225 -1.46 1.55 22.99
C GLU A 225 -0.41 1.64 24.12
N VAL A 226 0.28 0.54 24.43
CA VAL A 226 1.37 0.53 25.44
C VAL A 226 2.52 1.45 25.02
N PHE A 227 2.83 1.56 23.73
CA PHE A 227 3.82 2.51 23.20
C PHE A 227 3.29 3.94 23.05
N GLY A 228 2.04 4.22 23.45
CA GLY A 228 1.47 5.55 23.60
C GLY A 228 0.60 6.03 22.44
N ALA A 229 0.39 5.24 21.40
CA ALA A 229 -0.52 5.59 20.31
C ALA A 229 -1.99 5.52 20.74
N CYS A 230 -2.88 6.15 19.99
CA CYS A 230 -4.29 5.81 19.94
C CYS A 230 -4.47 4.72 18.89
N ALA A 231 -4.97 3.55 19.26
CA ALA A 231 -5.15 2.45 18.33
C ALA A 231 -6.62 1.99 18.26
N VAL A 232 -7.11 1.76 17.05
CA VAL A 232 -8.45 1.19 16.79
C VAL A 232 -8.30 -0.05 15.93
N GLU A 233 -9.17 -1.04 16.16
CA GLU A 233 -9.14 -2.32 15.47
C GLU A 233 -10.43 -2.48 14.68
N ILE A 234 -10.31 -2.88 13.41
CA ILE A 234 -11.44 -2.93 12.47
C ILE A 234 -11.34 -4.14 11.53
N ASP A 235 -12.44 -4.48 10.87
CA ASP A 235 -12.42 -5.22 9.60
C ASP A 235 -11.89 -4.30 8.49
N GLY A 236 -10.71 -4.64 7.95
CA GLY A 236 -10.05 -3.86 6.90
C GLY A 236 -10.69 -4.00 5.51
N HIS A 237 -11.77 -4.78 5.39
CA HIS A 237 -12.60 -4.86 4.20
C HIS A 237 -13.91 -4.07 4.33
N ASP A 238 -14.17 -3.48 5.50
CA ASP A 238 -15.33 -2.63 5.76
C ASP A 238 -14.96 -1.15 5.60
N VAL A 239 -15.37 -0.56 4.48
CA VAL A 239 -15.08 0.85 4.16
C VAL A 239 -15.70 1.80 5.20
N GLU A 240 -16.89 1.48 5.72
CA GLU A 240 -17.51 2.32 6.75
C GLU A 240 -16.76 2.24 8.08
N ALA A 241 -16.26 1.06 8.46
CA ALA A 241 -15.40 0.92 9.63
C ALA A 241 -14.11 1.77 9.50
N MET A 242 -13.50 1.83 8.31
CA MET A 242 -12.35 2.69 8.03
C MET A 242 -12.70 4.17 8.18
N ARG A 243 -13.84 4.62 7.63
CA ARG A 243 -14.34 6.01 7.76
C ARG A 243 -14.54 6.41 9.22
N GLN A 244 -15.08 5.51 10.03
CA GLN A 244 -15.30 5.78 11.46
C GLN A 244 -13.99 5.78 12.25
N ALA A 245 -13.09 4.84 11.96
CA ALA A 245 -11.78 4.77 12.59
C ALA A 245 -10.96 6.05 12.37
N ALA A 246 -10.95 6.60 11.16
CA ALA A 246 -10.23 7.83 10.83
C ALA A 246 -10.74 9.07 11.57
N LYS A 247 -11.99 9.03 12.05
CA LYS A 247 -12.61 10.11 12.85
C LYS A 247 -12.37 9.97 14.37
N THR A 248 -11.64 8.95 14.80
CA THR A 248 -11.34 8.75 16.22
C THR A 248 -10.57 9.94 16.78
N SER A 249 -11.02 10.46 17.92
CA SER A 249 -10.34 11.55 18.61
C SER A 249 -9.06 11.05 19.27
N HIS A 250 -7.92 11.65 18.91
CA HIS A 250 -6.60 11.21 19.40
C HIS A 250 -5.64 12.38 19.72
N PRO A 251 -6.08 13.41 20.48
CA PRO A 251 -5.28 14.60 20.70
C PRO A 251 -3.92 14.27 21.32
N GLY A 252 -2.86 14.77 20.70
CA GLY A 252 -1.48 14.57 21.11
C GLY A 252 -0.95 13.14 20.94
N LYS A 253 -1.61 12.29 20.15
CA LYS A 253 -1.19 10.90 19.90
C LYS A 253 -1.25 10.59 18.41
N PRO A 254 -0.34 9.77 17.85
CA PRO A 254 -0.56 9.19 16.52
C PRO A 254 -1.77 8.26 16.54
N LEU A 255 -2.55 8.23 15.44
CA LEU A 255 -3.65 7.29 15.26
C LEU A 255 -3.20 6.09 14.45
N ILE A 256 -3.39 4.89 15.00
CA ILE A 256 -3.08 3.62 14.33
C ILE A 256 -4.36 2.83 14.11
N ILE A 257 -4.66 2.51 12.86
CA ILE A 257 -5.80 1.68 12.48
C ILE A 257 -5.27 0.27 12.21
N VAL A 258 -5.62 -0.68 13.06
CA VAL A 258 -5.27 -2.11 12.92
C VAL A 258 -6.38 -2.77 12.12
N ALA A 259 -6.14 -2.99 10.84
CA ALA A 259 -7.13 -3.44 9.87
C ALA A 259 -6.95 -4.93 9.55
N HIS A 260 -7.82 -5.78 10.11
CA HIS A 260 -7.80 -7.22 9.84
C HIS A 260 -8.33 -7.52 8.45
N THR A 261 -7.59 -8.30 7.67
CA THR A 261 -7.89 -8.59 6.27
C THR A 261 -7.69 -10.05 5.90
N SER A 262 -8.11 -10.40 4.71
CA SER A 262 -7.93 -11.74 4.13
C SER A 262 -6.97 -11.68 2.93
N PRO A 263 -5.88 -12.47 2.93
CA PRO A 263 -4.91 -12.50 1.83
C PRO A 263 -5.44 -13.17 0.55
N TYR A 264 -6.70 -13.56 0.52
CA TYR A 264 -7.40 -14.14 -0.64
C TYR A 264 -8.79 -13.52 -0.87
N ARG A 265 -9.09 -12.33 -0.32
CA ARG A 265 -10.35 -11.61 -0.53
C ARG A 265 -10.61 -11.36 -2.01
N GLY A 266 -11.78 -11.84 -2.51
CA GLY A 266 -12.15 -11.72 -3.92
C GLY A 266 -11.40 -12.67 -4.87
N MET A 267 -10.56 -13.55 -4.33
CA MET A 267 -9.82 -14.57 -5.08
C MET A 267 -9.73 -15.87 -4.27
N SER A 268 -10.87 -16.41 -3.86
CA SER A 268 -10.97 -17.55 -2.94
C SER A 268 -10.21 -18.81 -3.39
N PRO A 269 -9.96 -19.09 -4.69
CA PRO A 269 -9.11 -20.21 -5.12
C PRO A 269 -7.70 -20.17 -4.54
N LEU A 270 -7.17 -18.97 -4.22
CA LEU A 270 -5.86 -18.81 -3.59
C LEU A 270 -5.80 -19.43 -2.20
N LYS A 271 -6.92 -19.63 -1.52
CA LYS A 271 -6.98 -20.28 -0.20
C LYS A 271 -6.29 -21.67 -0.19
N SER A 272 -6.35 -22.38 -1.31
CA SER A 272 -5.68 -23.68 -1.47
C SER A 272 -4.16 -23.62 -1.36
N ARG A 273 -3.58 -22.42 -1.49
CA ARG A 273 -2.12 -22.19 -1.40
C ARG A 273 -1.68 -21.69 -0.03
N PHE A 274 -2.62 -21.41 0.88
CA PHE A 274 -2.32 -20.97 2.24
C PHE A 274 -1.40 -22.00 2.94
N PRO A 275 -0.34 -21.59 3.67
CA PRO A 275 0.06 -20.23 4.01
C PRO A 275 1.09 -19.59 3.04
N ARG A 276 1.31 -20.15 1.86
CA ARG A 276 2.33 -19.68 0.88
C ARG A 276 1.71 -18.73 -0.14
N LEU A 277 1.36 -17.53 0.29
CA LEU A 277 0.66 -16.55 -0.50
C LEU A 277 1.45 -15.27 -0.75
N HIS A 278 2.58 -15.05 -0.06
CA HIS A 278 3.34 -13.80 -0.14
C HIS A 278 3.74 -13.45 -1.58
N TYR A 279 4.27 -14.41 -2.34
CA TYR A 279 4.49 -14.29 -3.77
C TYR A 279 3.89 -15.48 -4.50
N VAL A 280 2.89 -15.24 -5.33
CA VAL A 280 2.20 -16.29 -6.08
C VAL A 280 2.91 -16.52 -7.42
N ARG A 281 3.39 -17.73 -7.64
CA ARG A 281 3.90 -18.23 -8.93
C ARG A 281 3.22 -19.55 -9.25
N PHE A 282 2.78 -19.71 -10.50
CA PHE A 282 2.14 -20.93 -10.95
C PHE A 282 3.22 -21.94 -11.39
N LYS A 283 3.10 -23.18 -10.93
CA LYS A 283 4.10 -24.24 -11.16
C LYS A 283 4.02 -24.87 -12.54
N SER A 284 2.87 -24.73 -13.21
CA SER A 284 2.62 -25.28 -14.55
C SER A 284 1.56 -24.44 -15.26
N GLU A 285 1.55 -24.52 -16.61
CA GLU A 285 0.51 -23.87 -17.43
C GLU A 285 -0.89 -24.39 -17.11
N ARG A 286 -1.01 -25.67 -16.76
CA ARG A 286 -2.29 -26.23 -16.31
C ARG A 286 -2.79 -25.58 -15.02
N GLU A 287 -1.94 -25.42 -14.02
CA GLU A 287 -2.29 -24.74 -12.76
C GLU A 287 -2.65 -23.27 -13.03
N ARG A 288 -1.84 -22.56 -13.87
CA ARG A 288 -2.07 -21.17 -14.25
C ARG A 288 -3.42 -20.99 -14.92
N ALA A 289 -3.77 -21.84 -15.89
CA ALA A 289 -5.05 -21.80 -16.57
C ALA A 289 -6.24 -22.11 -15.65
N GLN A 290 -6.12 -23.10 -14.77
CA GLN A 290 -7.17 -23.46 -13.81
C GLN A 290 -7.42 -22.31 -12.81
N MET A 291 -6.35 -21.74 -12.24
CA MET A 291 -6.45 -20.60 -11.31
C MET A 291 -6.98 -19.36 -12.04
N SER A 292 -6.52 -19.11 -13.27
CA SER A 292 -7.02 -17.99 -14.09
C SER A 292 -8.53 -18.08 -14.28
N SER A 293 -9.04 -19.24 -14.72
CA SER A 293 -10.48 -19.43 -14.94
C SER A 293 -11.31 -19.31 -13.66
N ALA A 294 -10.84 -19.90 -12.56
CA ALA A 294 -11.56 -19.87 -11.29
C ALA A 294 -11.61 -18.46 -10.68
N ILE A 295 -10.49 -17.73 -10.70
CA ILE A 295 -10.43 -16.35 -10.16
C ILE A 295 -11.18 -15.38 -11.06
N ALA A 296 -11.06 -15.51 -12.39
CA ALA A 296 -11.76 -14.68 -13.35
C ALA A 296 -13.29 -14.74 -13.14
N ALA A 297 -13.82 -15.95 -12.90
CA ALA A 297 -15.24 -16.15 -12.61
C ALA A 297 -15.66 -15.40 -11.33
N GLU A 298 -14.85 -15.43 -10.25
CA GLU A 298 -15.14 -14.74 -9.00
C GLU A 298 -15.07 -13.20 -9.16
N LEU A 299 -14.09 -12.72 -9.93
CA LEU A 299 -13.92 -11.29 -10.21
C LEU A 299 -14.89 -10.75 -11.27
N GLY A 300 -15.70 -11.60 -11.92
CA GLY A 300 -16.63 -11.20 -12.97
C GLY A 300 -15.92 -10.65 -14.22
N VAL A 301 -14.80 -11.28 -14.61
CA VAL A 301 -14.05 -10.96 -15.83
C VAL A 301 -13.89 -12.19 -16.72
N ALA A 302 -13.56 -12.00 -18.00
CA ALA A 302 -13.18 -13.10 -18.87
C ALA A 302 -11.85 -13.73 -18.39
N PRO A 303 -11.61 -15.03 -18.66
CA PRO A 303 -10.30 -15.63 -18.45
C PRO A 303 -9.22 -14.84 -19.20
N ILE A 304 -8.07 -14.64 -18.53
CA ILE A 304 -6.99 -13.83 -19.06
C ILE A 304 -6.22 -14.61 -20.12
N GLU A 305 -6.13 -14.05 -21.31
CA GLU A 305 -5.27 -14.55 -22.37
C GLU A 305 -3.81 -14.19 -22.09
N TYR A 306 -2.91 -15.14 -22.27
CA TYR A 306 -1.48 -14.95 -22.11
C TYR A 306 -0.70 -15.90 -23.05
N THR A 307 0.50 -15.49 -23.41
CA THR A 307 1.44 -16.36 -24.14
C THR A 307 2.14 -17.27 -23.13
N PRO A 308 2.19 -18.61 -23.37
CA PRO A 308 2.85 -19.58 -22.51
C PRO A 308 4.35 -19.31 -22.30
#